data_9ec8f82439d4d2605998a43c32a2edb4
#
_entry.id   9ec8f82439d4d2605998a43c32a2edb4
#
_cell.length_a   1.000
_cell.length_b   1.000
_cell.length_c   1.000
_cell.angle_alpha   90.00
_cell.angle_beta   90.00
_cell.angle_gamma   90.00
#
_symmetry.space_group_name_H-M   'P 1'
#
loop_
_entity.id
_entity.type
_entity.pdbx_description
1 polymer ?
#
loop_
_entity_poly.entity_id
_entity_poly.type
_entity_poly.pdbx_seq_one_letter_code
_entity_poly.pdbx_strand_id
1 'polypeptide(L)'
;MFTKLPDAEITTLTRLKLALVGMGEAETSLPAALSGGMRKRAGLARALALDPDILFFDEPSAGLDPITSGRLDELNLELRDGLGATVVIVSHELPSLLRICDNGVFLDADTKTAIAHGAPKTLRDTSVHPTVQAFMHRAEPATAAPKGQ
;
A
#
# COMPACT_ATOMS: atom_id res chain seq x y z
N MET A 1 9.60 -10.85 25.25
CA MET A 1 8.89 -11.99 24.65
C MET A 1 7.43 -11.57 24.52
N PHE A 2 6.92 -11.46 23.30
CA PHE A 2 5.57 -10.89 23.05
C PHE A 2 4.45 -11.94 23.07
N THR A 3 4.79 -13.22 23.18
CA THR A 3 3.81 -14.32 23.22
C THR A 3 4.29 -15.41 24.19
N LYS A 4 3.31 -16.13 24.77
CA LYS A 4 3.54 -17.31 25.60
C LYS A 4 3.33 -18.62 24.82
N LEU A 5 3.20 -18.54 23.49
CA LEU A 5 2.99 -19.69 22.65
C LEU A 5 4.24 -20.58 22.60
N PRO A 6 4.08 -21.90 22.51
CA PRO A 6 5.18 -22.82 22.25
C PRO A 6 5.86 -22.56 20.90
N ASP A 7 7.16 -22.85 20.78
CA ASP A 7 7.93 -22.62 19.54
C ASP A 7 7.34 -23.28 18.30
N ALA A 8 6.74 -24.46 18.45
CA ALA A 8 6.07 -25.17 17.35
C ALA A 8 4.85 -24.40 16.82
N GLU A 9 4.08 -23.76 17.70
CA GLU A 9 2.95 -22.94 17.32
C GLU A 9 3.41 -21.63 16.66
N ILE A 10 4.44 -20.98 17.21
CA ILE A 10 5.06 -19.81 16.61
C ILE A 10 5.54 -20.11 15.19
N THR A 11 6.20 -21.24 14.98
CA THR A 11 6.66 -21.69 13.67
C THR A 11 5.47 -21.88 12.70
N THR A 12 4.40 -22.51 13.14
CA THR A 12 3.20 -22.74 12.34
C THR A 12 2.53 -21.42 11.95
N LEU A 13 2.38 -20.51 12.91
CA LEU A 13 1.83 -19.17 12.64
C LEU A 13 2.71 -18.36 11.69
N THR A 14 4.02 -18.42 11.85
CA THR A 14 4.97 -17.75 10.94
C THR A 14 4.81 -18.24 9.51
N ARG A 15 4.73 -19.56 9.31
CA ARG A 15 4.47 -20.17 7.99
C ARG A 15 3.15 -19.69 7.39
N LEU A 16 2.09 -19.67 8.20
CA LEU A 16 0.79 -19.19 7.77
C LEU A 16 0.85 -17.74 7.31
N LYS A 17 1.48 -16.85 8.11
CA LYS A 17 1.60 -15.43 7.76
C LYS A 17 2.47 -15.18 6.53
N LEU A 18 3.54 -15.96 6.35
CA LEU A 18 4.34 -15.92 5.11
C LEU A 18 3.56 -16.44 3.91
N ALA A 19 2.76 -17.49 4.06
CA ALA A 19 1.92 -18.01 2.98
C ALA A 19 0.86 -16.98 2.54
N LEU A 20 0.21 -16.27 3.48
CA LEU A 20 -0.76 -15.20 3.20
C LEU A 20 -0.20 -14.10 2.29
N VAL A 21 1.09 -13.82 2.37
CA VAL A 21 1.75 -12.81 1.53
C VAL A 21 2.51 -13.40 0.34
N GLY A 22 2.28 -14.68 0.02
CA GLY A 22 2.93 -15.38 -1.09
C GLY A 22 4.43 -15.60 -0.88
N MET A 23 4.87 -15.80 0.37
CA MET A 23 6.28 -15.98 0.76
C MET A 23 6.55 -17.35 1.41
N GLY A 24 5.65 -18.33 1.25
CA GLY A 24 5.78 -19.64 1.90
C GLY A 24 7.09 -20.39 1.61
N GLU A 25 7.63 -20.27 0.39
CA GLU A 25 8.88 -20.92 0.00
C GLU A 25 10.13 -20.16 0.50
N ALA A 26 9.98 -18.95 1.00
CA ALA A 26 11.09 -18.10 1.45
C ALA A 26 11.32 -18.14 2.97
N GLU A 27 10.71 -19.06 3.70
CA GLU A 27 10.78 -19.18 5.17
C GLU A 27 12.21 -19.20 5.71
N THR A 28 13.11 -19.89 5.01
CA THR A 28 14.52 -20.05 5.41
C THR A 28 15.46 -19.05 4.76
N SER A 29 14.95 -18.16 3.93
CA SER A 29 15.77 -17.19 3.21
C SER A 29 16.24 -16.06 4.13
N LEU A 30 17.50 -15.69 4.00
CA LEU A 30 18.03 -14.51 4.71
C LEU A 30 17.46 -13.23 4.09
N PRO A 31 17.18 -12.19 4.89
CA PRO A 31 16.67 -10.91 4.38
C PRO A 31 17.52 -10.29 3.26
N ALA A 32 18.83 -10.49 3.29
CA ALA A 32 19.76 -10.01 2.27
C ALA A 32 19.59 -10.72 0.91
N ALA A 33 19.06 -11.94 0.89
CA ALA A 33 18.80 -12.71 -0.33
C ALA A 33 17.44 -12.36 -0.97
N LEU A 34 16.57 -11.62 -0.28
CA LEU A 34 15.25 -11.26 -0.76
C LEU A 34 15.32 -10.08 -1.75
N SER A 35 14.47 -10.12 -2.80
CA SER A 35 14.23 -8.95 -3.65
C SER A 35 13.54 -7.81 -2.88
N GLY A 36 13.50 -6.60 -3.47
CA GLY A 36 12.80 -5.46 -2.86
C GLY A 36 11.33 -5.76 -2.55
N GLY A 37 10.61 -6.36 -3.50
CA GLY A 37 9.21 -6.77 -3.32
C GLY A 37 9.05 -7.87 -2.28
N MET A 38 9.94 -8.86 -2.24
CA MET A 38 9.91 -9.91 -1.22
C MET A 38 10.16 -9.34 0.18
N ARG A 39 11.09 -8.40 0.35
CA ARG A 39 11.31 -7.74 1.65
C ARG A 39 10.07 -7.00 2.13
N LYS A 40 9.35 -6.30 1.22
CA LYS A 40 8.10 -5.61 1.56
C LYS A 40 7.00 -6.58 1.97
N ARG A 41 6.84 -7.71 1.26
CA ARG A 41 5.90 -8.78 1.63
C ARG A 41 6.25 -9.42 2.97
N ALA A 42 7.52 -9.69 3.25
CA ALA A 42 7.95 -10.19 4.55
C ALA A 42 7.66 -9.17 5.67
N GLY A 43 7.84 -7.87 5.41
CA GLY A 43 7.44 -6.78 6.31
C GLY A 43 5.93 -6.79 6.59
N LEU A 44 5.12 -7.05 5.56
CA LEU A 44 3.67 -7.20 5.68
C LEU A 44 3.29 -8.43 6.52
N ALA A 45 3.90 -9.59 6.27
CA ALA A 45 3.68 -10.80 7.09
C ALA A 45 3.98 -10.53 8.58
N ARG A 46 5.05 -9.76 8.86
CA ARG A 46 5.39 -9.34 10.23
C ARG A 46 4.33 -8.42 10.82
N ALA A 47 3.79 -7.47 10.06
CA ALA A 47 2.72 -6.58 10.53
C ALA A 47 1.45 -7.37 10.85
N LEU A 48 1.17 -8.45 10.12
CA LEU A 48 0.03 -9.34 10.31
C LEU A 48 0.21 -10.35 11.45
N ALA A 49 1.36 -10.42 12.09
CA ALA A 49 1.69 -11.49 13.05
C ALA A 49 0.75 -11.56 14.25
N LEU A 50 0.14 -10.44 14.64
CA LEU A 50 -0.76 -10.33 15.79
C LEU A 50 -2.23 -10.11 15.40
N ASP A 51 -2.60 -10.36 14.15
CA ASP A 51 -3.94 -10.16 13.61
C ASP A 51 -4.55 -8.79 13.99
N PRO A 52 -3.90 -7.68 13.60
CA PRO A 52 -4.35 -6.35 13.98
C PRO A 52 -5.64 -5.95 13.25
N ASP A 53 -6.50 -5.19 13.93
CA ASP A 53 -7.70 -4.60 13.33
C ASP A 53 -7.36 -3.44 12.38
N ILE A 54 -6.20 -2.80 12.55
CA ILE A 54 -5.73 -1.67 11.76
C ILE A 54 -4.28 -1.90 11.33
N LEU A 55 -4.02 -1.78 10.03
CA LEU A 55 -2.70 -1.87 9.41
C LEU A 55 -2.27 -0.50 8.88
N PHE A 56 -1.06 -0.08 9.19
CA PHE A 56 -0.47 1.15 8.67
C PHE A 56 0.68 0.81 7.72
N PHE A 57 0.61 1.34 6.50
CA PHE A 57 1.66 1.22 5.49
C PHE A 57 2.19 2.59 5.12
N ASP A 58 3.50 2.75 5.21
CA ASP A 58 4.21 3.94 4.79
C ASP A 58 5.00 3.62 3.52
N GLU A 59 4.62 4.23 2.41
CA GLU A 59 5.18 4.05 1.07
C GLU A 59 5.40 2.57 0.69
N PRO A 60 4.34 1.72 0.71
CA PRO A 60 4.51 0.28 0.53
C PRO A 60 5.07 -0.09 -0.85
N SER A 61 4.75 0.66 -1.90
CA SER A 61 5.18 0.43 -3.29
C SER A 61 6.45 1.17 -3.69
N ALA A 62 6.98 2.08 -2.85
CA ALA A 62 8.15 2.88 -3.20
C ALA A 62 9.35 2.03 -3.64
N GLY A 63 9.94 2.37 -4.79
CA GLY A 63 11.09 1.67 -5.35
C GLY A 63 10.80 0.30 -5.97
N LEU A 64 9.53 -0.04 -6.15
CA LEU A 64 9.12 -1.22 -6.92
C LEU A 64 8.82 -0.83 -8.37
N ASP A 65 9.00 -1.78 -9.28
CA ASP A 65 8.51 -1.63 -10.64
C ASP A 65 6.97 -1.68 -10.69
N PRO A 66 6.33 -1.16 -11.75
CA PRO A 66 4.87 -1.06 -11.82
C PRO A 66 4.13 -2.40 -11.70
N ILE A 67 4.73 -3.51 -12.19
CA ILE A 67 4.12 -4.84 -12.14
C ILE A 67 4.14 -5.35 -10.69
N THR A 68 5.28 -5.21 -10.02
CA THR A 68 5.45 -5.64 -8.61
C THR A 68 4.60 -4.77 -7.68
N SER A 69 4.52 -3.45 -7.92
CA SER A 69 3.63 -2.54 -7.20
C SER A 69 2.17 -2.98 -7.36
N GLY A 70 1.74 -3.26 -8.59
CA GLY A 70 0.41 -3.74 -8.87
C GLY A 70 0.02 -5.01 -8.12
N ARG A 71 0.93 -5.98 -8.05
CA ARG A 71 0.73 -7.22 -7.28
C ARG A 71 0.66 -6.97 -5.77
N LEU A 72 1.41 -5.99 -5.26
CA LEU A 72 1.33 -5.61 -3.85
C LEU A 72 -0.02 -4.95 -3.52
N ASP A 73 -0.55 -4.12 -4.42
CA ASP A 73 -1.87 -3.53 -4.28
C ASP A 73 -2.97 -4.60 -4.25
N GLU A 74 -2.90 -5.61 -5.15
CA GLU A 74 -3.84 -6.74 -5.15
C GLU A 74 -3.80 -7.50 -3.83
N LEU A 75 -2.59 -7.79 -3.33
CA LEU A 75 -2.41 -8.42 -2.03
C LEU A 75 -3.01 -7.59 -0.89
N ASN A 76 -2.86 -6.26 -0.92
CA ASN A 76 -3.45 -5.38 0.09
C ASN A 76 -4.99 -5.44 0.09
N LEU A 77 -5.62 -5.51 -1.10
CA LEU A 77 -7.06 -5.69 -1.24
C LEU A 77 -7.52 -7.06 -0.72
N GLU A 78 -6.82 -8.14 -1.09
CA GLU A 78 -7.11 -9.50 -0.63
C GLU A 78 -7.02 -9.61 0.91
N LEU A 79 -6.00 -8.99 1.51
CA LEU A 79 -5.82 -8.97 2.97
C LEU A 79 -6.92 -8.15 3.66
N ARG A 80 -7.26 -6.97 3.13
CA ARG A 80 -8.37 -6.14 3.64
C ARG A 80 -9.67 -6.93 3.64
N ASP A 81 -10.01 -7.52 2.51
CA ASP A 81 -11.29 -8.21 2.31
C ASP A 81 -11.34 -9.55 3.09
N GLY A 82 -10.22 -10.27 3.15
CA GLY A 82 -10.12 -11.56 3.83
C GLY A 82 -10.02 -11.47 5.36
N LEU A 83 -9.38 -10.41 5.89
CA LEU A 83 -9.20 -10.21 7.33
C LEU A 83 -10.23 -9.25 7.94
N GLY A 84 -10.94 -8.47 7.13
CA GLY A 84 -11.83 -7.41 7.62
C GLY A 84 -11.08 -6.26 8.31
N ALA A 85 -9.77 -6.13 8.09
CA ALA A 85 -8.93 -5.12 8.72
C ALA A 85 -9.06 -3.76 8.01
N THR A 86 -8.93 -2.67 8.77
CA THR A 86 -8.78 -1.34 8.21
C THR A 86 -7.33 -1.13 7.78
N VAL A 87 -7.13 -0.77 6.51
CA VAL A 87 -5.79 -0.48 5.97
C VAL A 87 -5.63 1.02 5.76
N VAL A 88 -4.62 1.61 6.40
CA VAL A 88 -4.23 3.01 6.24
C VAL A 88 -2.92 3.06 5.46
N ILE A 89 -2.92 3.71 4.31
CA ILE A 89 -1.76 3.81 3.42
C ILE A 89 -1.32 5.27 3.31
N VAL A 90 -0.07 5.55 3.63
CA VAL A 90 0.60 6.80 3.28
C VAL A 90 1.39 6.57 2.01
N SER A 91 1.07 7.29 0.95
CA SER A 91 1.78 7.16 -0.33
C SER A 91 1.62 8.40 -1.20
N HIS A 92 2.57 8.58 -2.09
CA HIS A 92 2.52 9.53 -3.19
C HIS A 92 2.28 8.85 -4.56
N GLU A 93 2.09 7.54 -4.59
CA GLU A 93 1.87 6.74 -5.81
C GLU A 93 0.39 6.82 -6.24
N LEU A 94 0.06 7.85 -7.03
CA LEU A 94 -1.31 8.14 -7.44
C LEU A 94 -2.05 6.94 -8.10
N PRO A 95 -1.44 6.15 -9.01
CA PRO A 95 -2.11 5.00 -9.60
C PRO A 95 -2.59 3.98 -8.56
N SER A 96 -1.77 3.72 -7.54
CA SER A 96 -2.10 2.84 -6.43
C SER A 96 -3.26 3.40 -5.61
N LEU A 97 -3.17 4.67 -5.19
CA LEU A 97 -4.21 5.35 -4.42
C LEU A 97 -5.58 5.34 -5.13
N LEU A 98 -5.60 5.61 -6.43
CA LEU A 98 -6.83 5.59 -7.24
C LEU A 98 -7.42 4.18 -7.38
N ARG A 99 -6.58 3.12 -7.29
CA ARG A 99 -6.99 1.74 -7.49
C ARG A 99 -7.53 1.11 -6.22
N ILE A 100 -6.89 1.34 -5.06
CA ILE A 100 -7.15 0.56 -3.85
C ILE A 100 -7.77 1.33 -2.70
N CYS A 101 -7.75 2.67 -2.72
CA CYS A 101 -8.26 3.45 -1.60
C CYS A 101 -9.74 3.82 -1.80
N ASP A 102 -10.55 3.53 -0.77
CA ASP A 102 -11.97 3.90 -0.72
C ASP A 102 -12.14 5.35 -0.27
N ASN A 103 -11.23 5.84 0.57
CA ASN A 103 -11.22 7.19 1.10
C ASN A 103 -9.79 7.67 1.31
N GLY A 104 -9.59 8.97 1.42
CA GLY A 104 -8.26 9.54 1.63
C GLY A 104 -8.31 10.93 2.27
N VAL A 105 -7.17 11.31 2.83
CA VAL A 105 -6.91 12.64 3.36
C VAL A 105 -5.69 13.19 2.64
N PHE A 106 -5.81 14.36 2.03
CA PHE A 106 -4.69 15.05 1.40
C PHE A 106 -4.04 15.98 2.41
N LEU A 107 -2.78 15.69 2.72
CA LEU A 107 -1.96 16.50 3.62
C LEU A 107 -1.09 17.45 2.80
N ASP A 108 -1.14 18.73 3.13
CA ASP A 108 -0.34 19.75 2.48
C ASP A 108 0.94 20.04 3.28
N ALA A 109 2.08 20.04 2.57
CA ALA A 109 3.39 20.21 3.20
C ALA A 109 3.64 21.64 3.70
N ASP A 110 3.05 22.64 3.02
CA ASP A 110 3.26 24.05 3.34
C ASP A 110 2.45 24.45 4.57
N THR A 111 1.16 24.12 4.58
CA THR A 111 0.26 24.42 5.70
C THR A 111 0.35 23.42 6.84
N LYS A 112 0.93 22.22 6.60
CA LYS A 112 1.00 21.09 7.53
C LYS A 112 -0.37 20.67 8.07
N THR A 113 -1.38 20.79 7.26
CA THR A 113 -2.77 20.46 7.59
C THR A 113 -3.41 19.60 6.52
N ALA A 114 -4.56 19.01 6.86
CA ALA A 114 -5.43 18.36 5.89
C ALA A 114 -6.17 19.43 5.07
N ILE A 115 -6.02 19.39 3.74
CA ILE A 115 -6.65 20.38 2.82
C ILE A 115 -7.78 19.78 1.97
N ALA A 116 -7.89 18.45 1.92
CA ALA A 116 -9.00 17.76 1.28
C ALA A 116 -9.18 16.36 1.90
N HIS A 117 -10.41 15.85 1.86
CA HIS A 117 -10.72 14.48 2.22
C HIS A 117 -11.82 13.93 1.33
N GLY A 118 -11.82 12.63 1.08
CA GLY A 118 -12.80 11.95 0.24
C GLY A 118 -12.19 10.82 -0.58
N ALA A 119 -13.02 10.12 -1.35
CA ALA A 119 -12.53 9.09 -2.25
C ALA A 119 -11.55 9.69 -3.27
N PRO A 120 -10.36 9.09 -3.52
CA PRO A 120 -9.36 9.66 -4.41
C PRO A 120 -9.90 9.96 -5.82
N LYS A 121 -10.75 9.10 -6.38
CA LYS A 121 -11.41 9.35 -7.68
C LYS A 121 -12.30 10.59 -7.65
N THR A 122 -13.07 10.76 -6.59
CA THR A 122 -13.92 11.96 -6.41
C THR A 122 -13.07 13.22 -6.25
N LEU A 123 -12.00 13.17 -5.45
CA LEU A 123 -11.09 14.30 -5.27
C LEU A 123 -10.42 14.71 -6.58
N ARG A 124 -10.05 13.76 -7.43
CA ARG A 124 -9.52 14.05 -8.77
C ARG A 124 -10.51 14.85 -9.60
N ASP A 125 -11.78 14.44 -9.60
CA ASP A 125 -12.78 14.97 -10.51
C ASP A 125 -13.45 16.27 -9.98
N THR A 126 -13.49 16.48 -8.66
CA THR A 126 -14.30 17.54 -8.05
C THR A 126 -13.54 18.53 -7.14
N SER A 127 -12.27 18.23 -6.78
CA SER A 127 -11.52 19.13 -5.90
C SER A 127 -11.26 20.47 -6.59
N VAL A 128 -11.52 21.56 -5.87
CA VAL A 128 -11.20 22.91 -6.32
C VAL A 128 -9.84 23.41 -5.79
N HIS A 129 -9.19 22.66 -4.92
CA HIS A 129 -7.91 23.05 -4.33
C HIS A 129 -6.76 22.86 -5.33
N PRO A 130 -5.99 23.92 -5.68
CA PRO A 130 -4.98 23.85 -6.73
C PRO A 130 -3.92 22.74 -6.50
N THR A 131 -3.44 22.59 -5.25
CA THR A 131 -2.43 21.58 -4.90
C THR A 131 -2.98 20.17 -5.08
N VAL A 132 -4.24 19.92 -4.72
CA VAL A 132 -4.89 18.62 -4.91
C VAL A 132 -5.04 18.31 -6.40
N GLN A 133 -5.50 19.29 -7.19
CA GLN A 133 -5.64 19.16 -8.64
C GLN A 133 -4.28 18.85 -9.29
N ALA A 134 -3.25 19.63 -8.96
CA ALA A 134 -1.90 19.41 -9.49
C ALA A 134 -1.36 18.01 -9.17
N PHE A 135 -1.64 17.49 -7.97
CA PHE A 135 -1.27 16.14 -7.59
C PHE A 135 -2.07 15.08 -8.34
N MET A 136 -3.39 15.22 -8.42
CA MET A 136 -4.29 14.24 -9.00
C MET A 136 -4.15 14.12 -10.53
N HIS A 137 -3.71 15.18 -11.21
CA HIS A 137 -3.53 15.20 -12.68
C HIS A 137 -2.06 15.08 -13.12
N ARG A 138 -1.09 14.98 -12.20
CA ARG A 138 0.34 14.89 -12.54
C ARG A 138 0.71 13.66 -13.38
N ALA A 139 -0.12 12.63 -13.38
CA ALA A 139 0.12 11.38 -14.12
C ALA A 139 -0.57 11.33 -15.49
N GLU A 140 -1.37 12.35 -15.86
CA GLU A 140 -1.93 12.43 -17.19
C GLU A 140 -0.82 12.89 -18.15
N PRO A 141 -0.46 12.10 -19.20
CA PRO A 141 0.41 12.62 -20.24
C PRO A 141 -0.27 13.84 -20.84
N ALA A 142 0.46 14.95 -20.96
CA ALA A 142 -0.05 16.16 -21.58
C ALA A 142 -0.74 15.75 -22.91
N THR A 143 -2.06 15.92 -22.95
CA THR A 143 -2.84 15.70 -24.18
C THR A 143 -2.19 16.57 -25.24
N ALA A 144 -1.60 15.94 -26.26
CA ALA A 144 -0.99 16.64 -27.37
C ALA A 144 -2.03 17.61 -27.93
N ALA A 145 -1.75 18.91 -27.80
CA ALA A 145 -2.56 19.94 -28.39
C ALA A 145 -2.77 19.60 -29.87
N PRO A 146 -3.98 19.70 -30.43
CA PRO A 146 -4.18 19.44 -31.85
C PRO A 146 -3.30 20.41 -32.62
N LYS A 147 -2.38 19.86 -33.43
CA LYS A 147 -1.60 20.66 -34.37
C LYS A 147 -2.62 21.27 -35.34
N GLY A 148 -2.85 22.59 -35.15
CA GLY A 148 -3.63 23.37 -36.11
C GLY A 148 -3.01 23.24 -37.49
N GLN A 149 -3.85 22.95 -38.46
CA GLN A 149 -3.57 23.09 -39.86
C GLN A 149 -3.52 24.56 -40.25
#